data_1ccb8baff16809f93abfd33210fc7cf2
#
_entry.id   1ccb8baff16809f93abfd33210fc7cf2
#
_cell.length_a   1.000
_cell.length_b   1.000
_cell.length_c   1.000
_cell.angle_alpha   90.00
_cell.angle_beta   90.00
_cell.angle_gamma   90.00
#
_symmetry.space_group_name_H-M   'P 1'
#
loop_
_entity.id
_entity.type
_entity.pdbx_description
1 polymer ?
#
loop_
_entity_poly.entity_id
_entity_poly.type
_entity_poly.pdbx_seq_one_letter_code
_entity_poly.pdbx_strand_id
1 'polypeptide(L)' 'MNTMPTEQSLAYEAKMHFCYLELQKWKHYLCHKRSVEEVETALAATTSLLQEIKELEDKIYNENIPEYDDPLI' A
#
# COMPACT_ATOMS: atom_id res chain seq x y z
N MET A 1 18.40 -11.92 -13.94
CA MET A 1 18.91 -12.14 -12.65
C MET A 1 18.07 -11.53 -11.55
N ASN A 2 17.87 -12.27 -10.54
CA ASN A 2 16.98 -11.82 -9.49
C ASN A 2 17.72 -10.98 -8.49
N THR A 3 17.10 -9.90 -8.12
CA THR A 3 17.65 -9.03 -7.12
C THR A 3 17.02 -9.42 -5.79
N MET A 4 17.84 -9.69 -4.81
CA MET A 4 17.30 -9.99 -3.51
C MET A 4 16.75 -8.74 -2.88
N PRO A 5 15.57 -8.81 -2.27
CA PRO A 5 15.02 -7.63 -1.63
C PRO A 5 15.91 -7.23 -0.46
N THR A 6 16.01 -5.95 -0.23
CA THR A 6 16.73 -5.44 0.92
C THR A 6 15.85 -5.58 2.15
N GLU A 7 16.47 -5.44 3.32
CA GLU A 7 15.72 -5.42 4.56
C GLU A 7 14.68 -4.32 4.55
N GLN A 8 15.06 -3.19 4.00
CA GLN A 8 14.15 -2.05 3.90
C GLN A 8 12.96 -2.39 3.02
N SER A 9 13.23 -3.04 1.90
CA SER A 9 12.18 -3.44 0.98
C SER A 9 11.21 -4.40 1.65
N LEU A 10 11.74 -5.34 2.41
CA LEU A 10 10.88 -6.28 3.12
C LEU A 10 10.05 -5.59 4.18
N ALA A 11 10.62 -4.60 4.85
CA ALA A 11 9.87 -3.85 5.83
C ALA A 11 8.72 -3.08 5.17
N TYR A 12 8.97 -2.50 4.01
CA TYR A 12 7.92 -1.82 3.27
C TYR A 12 6.82 -2.78 2.85
N GLU A 13 7.21 -3.98 2.41
CA GLU A 13 6.22 -4.95 1.99
C GLU A 13 5.35 -5.41 3.17
N ALA A 14 5.96 -5.58 4.33
CA ALA A 14 5.20 -5.94 5.51
C ALA A 14 4.20 -4.84 5.86
N LYS A 15 4.63 -3.61 5.77
CA LYS A 15 3.76 -2.49 6.06
C LYS A 15 2.61 -2.41 5.06
N MET A 16 2.91 -2.67 3.79
CA MET A 16 1.89 -2.69 2.76
C MET A 16 0.88 -3.78 3.02
N HIS A 17 1.35 -4.92 3.49
CA HIS A 17 0.46 -6.02 3.84
C HIS A 17 -0.52 -5.60 4.94
N PHE A 18 -0.05 -4.89 5.94
CA PHE A 18 -0.93 -4.39 6.97
C PHE A 18 -1.95 -3.42 6.41
N CYS A 19 -1.55 -2.59 5.48
CA CYS A 19 -2.49 -1.67 4.84
C CYS A 19 -3.59 -2.43 4.12
N TYR A 20 -3.24 -3.50 3.43
CA TYR A 20 -4.24 -4.31 2.74
C TYR A 20 -5.19 -4.97 3.73
N LEU A 21 -4.68 -5.43 4.86
CA LEU A 21 -5.53 -6.02 5.88
C LEU A 21 -6.51 -5.00 6.43
N GLU A 22 -6.05 -3.78 6.63
CA GLU A 22 -6.93 -2.71 7.10
C GLU A 22 -7.99 -2.40 6.06
N LEU A 23 -7.61 -2.40 4.78
CA LEU A 23 -8.58 -2.17 3.72
C LEU A 23 -9.66 -3.24 3.74
N GLN A 24 -9.28 -4.49 4.00
CA GLN A 24 -10.27 -5.55 4.07
C GLN A 24 -11.23 -5.37 5.23
N LYS A 25 -10.74 -4.87 6.35
CA LYS A 25 -11.61 -4.58 7.46
C LYS A 25 -12.64 -3.52 7.09
N TRP A 26 -12.20 -2.48 6.40
CA TRP A 26 -13.11 -1.44 5.97
C TRP A 26 -14.10 -1.94 4.93
N LYS A 27 -13.65 -2.85 4.06
CA LYS A 27 -14.55 -3.45 3.11
C LYS A 27 -15.67 -4.21 3.84
N HIS A 28 -15.32 -4.99 4.85
CA HIS A 28 -16.32 -5.67 5.65
C HIS A 28 -17.24 -4.70 6.35
N TYR A 29 -16.68 -3.65 6.90
CA TYR A 29 -17.43 -2.62 7.57
C TYR A 29 -18.49 -2.04 6.64
N LEU A 30 -18.09 -1.77 5.40
CA LEU A 30 -18.98 -1.15 4.43
C LEU A 30 -19.99 -2.13 3.82
N CYS A 31 -19.82 -3.42 4.06
CA CYS A 31 -20.79 -4.40 3.58
C CYS A 31 -22.10 -4.33 4.36
N HIS A 32 -22.08 -3.69 5.52
CA HIS A 32 -23.28 -3.52 6.34
C HIS A 32 -23.82 -2.14 6.15
N LYS A 33 -25.11 -2.00 6.43
CA LYS A 33 -25.74 -0.70 6.30
C LYS A 33 -25.14 0.27 7.31
N ARG A 34 -24.72 1.42 6.84
CA ARG A 34 -24.06 2.41 7.66
C ARG A 34 -24.66 3.78 7.41
N SER A 35 -24.50 4.66 8.39
CA SER A 35 -24.93 6.03 8.23
C SER A 35 -23.97 6.76 7.27
N VAL A 36 -24.42 7.92 6.79
CA VAL A 36 -23.59 8.71 5.91
C VAL A 36 -22.28 9.08 6.60
N GLU A 37 -22.34 9.43 7.87
CA GLU A 37 -21.14 9.80 8.60
C GLU A 37 -20.18 8.63 8.72
N GLU A 38 -20.72 7.43 8.94
CA GLU A 38 -19.88 6.26 9.03
C GLU A 38 -19.21 5.94 7.70
N VAL A 39 -19.97 6.10 6.62
CA VAL A 39 -19.41 5.87 5.29
C VAL A 39 -18.31 6.88 4.99
N GLU A 40 -18.53 8.14 5.35
CA GLU A 40 -17.52 9.17 5.12
C GLU A 40 -16.26 8.88 5.90
N THR A 41 -16.39 8.41 7.13
CA THR A 41 -15.23 8.05 7.93
C THR A 41 -14.46 6.91 7.26
N ALA A 42 -15.19 5.91 6.78
CA ALA A 42 -14.55 4.77 6.12
C ALA A 42 -13.87 5.21 4.84
N LEU A 43 -14.48 6.10 4.08
CA LEU A 43 -13.88 6.58 2.85
C LEU A 43 -12.58 7.35 3.13
N ALA A 44 -12.60 8.18 4.17
CA ALA A 44 -11.39 8.90 4.52
C ALA A 44 -10.27 7.95 4.93
N ALA A 45 -10.60 6.93 5.71
CA ALA A 45 -9.61 5.97 6.16
C ALA A 45 -9.05 5.17 5.00
N THR A 46 -9.92 4.71 4.08
CA THR A 46 -9.44 3.91 2.95
C THR A 46 -8.62 4.76 1.98
N THR A 47 -8.98 6.02 1.81
CA THR A 47 -8.22 6.91 0.96
C THR A 47 -6.80 7.08 1.51
N SER A 48 -6.68 7.26 2.84
CA SER A 48 -5.35 7.36 3.45
C SER A 48 -4.56 6.08 3.26
N LEU A 49 -5.21 4.93 3.41
CA LEU A 49 -4.54 3.65 3.24
C LEU A 49 -4.05 3.47 1.80
N LEU A 50 -4.88 3.84 0.84
CA LEU A 50 -4.49 3.72 -0.56
C LEU A 50 -3.31 4.64 -0.87
N GLN A 51 -3.30 5.83 -0.31
CA GLN A 51 -2.19 6.74 -0.49
C GLN A 51 -0.92 6.15 0.09
N GLU A 52 -1.01 5.55 1.26
CA GLU A 52 0.15 4.93 1.89
C GLU A 52 0.65 3.76 1.09
N ILE A 53 -0.25 2.94 0.56
CA ILE A 53 0.14 1.81 -0.28
C ILE A 53 0.89 2.31 -1.50
N LYS A 54 0.40 3.36 -2.13
CA LYS A 54 1.06 3.91 -3.29
C LYS A 54 2.46 4.38 -2.96
N GLU A 55 2.61 5.06 -1.83
CA GLU A 55 3.92 5.54 -1.42
C GLU A 55 4.86 4.39 -1.13
N LEU A 56 4.35 3.34 -0.51
CA LEU A 56 5.16 2.17 -0.22
C LEU A 56 5.57 1.45 -1.50
N GLU A 57 4.66 1.37 -2.46
CA GLU A 57 5.00 0.76 -3.75
C GLU A 57 6.14 1.52 -4.42
N ASP A 58 6.09 2.84 -4.38
CA ASP A 58 7.15 3.64 -4.96
C ASP A 58 8.47 3.40 -4.24
N LYS A 59 8.43 3.28 -2.93
CA LYS A 59 9.64 3.03 -2.16
C LYS A 59 10.22 1.66 -2.46
N ILE A 60 9.36 0.66 -2.56
CA ILE A 60 9.82 -0.69 -2.88
C ILE A 60 10.44 -0.71 -4.27
N TYR A 61 9.79 -0.05 -5.20
CA TYR A 61 10.31 0.02 -6.55
C TYR A 61 11.69 0.66 -6.56
N ASN A 62 11.86 1.77 -5.85
CA ASN A 62 13.13 2.46 -5.81
C ASN A 62 14.22 1.64 -5.14
N GLU A 63 13.85 0.85 -4.14
CA GLU A 63 14.82 0.00 -3.46
C GLU A 63 15.34 -1.11 -4.35
N ASN A 64 14.50 -1.56 -5.27
CA ASN A 64 14.83 -2.72 -6.09
C ASN A 64 15.26 -2.38 -7.50
N ILE A 65 15.38 -1.10 -7.80
CA ILE A 65 15.83 -0.67 -9.11
C ILE A 65 17.30 -1.05 -9.31
N PRO A 66 17.64 -1.62 -10.45
CA PRO A 66 19.05 -1.90 -10.74
C PRO A 66 19.84 -0.60 -10.79
N GLU A 67 21.08 -0.72 -10.41
CA GLU A 67 21.92 0.43 -10.32
C GLU A 67 22.10 1.16 -11.61
N TYR A 68 22.24 0.42 -12.68
CA TYR A 68 22.45 1.05 -13.96
C TYR A 68 21.15 1.24 -14.67
N ASP A 69 20.19 1.54 -14.08
CA ASP A 69 18.91 1.84 -14.62
C ASP A 69 18.99 2.23 -16.09
N ASP A 70 18.38 1.47 -16.94
CA ASP A 70 18.39 1.72 -18.34
C ASP A 70 17.38 2.75 -18.71
N PRO A 71 17.82 3.78 -19.14
CA PRO A 71 16.87 4.80 -19.51
C PRO A 71 16.08 4.44 -20.72
N LEU A 72 16.07 3.76 -21.22
CA LEU A 72 15.38 3.54 -22.13
C LEU A 72 15.23 4.14 -22.93
N ILE A 73 15.51 4.30 -22.77
CA ILE A 73 15.43 4.87 -23.35
C ILE A 73 15.06 5.16 -24.01
#